data_1dd8d4f6506ee48e0f3c8ca243525c05
#
_entry.id   1dd8d4f6506ee48e0f3c8ca243525c05
#
_cell.length_a   1.000
_cell.length_b   1.000
_cell.length_c   1.000
_cell.angle_alpha   90.00
_cell.angle_beta   90.00
_cell.angle_gamma   90.00
#
_symmetry.space_group_name_H-M   'P 1'
#
loop_
_entity.id
_entity.type
_entity.pdbx_description
1 polymer ?
#
loop_
_entity_poly.entity_id
_entity_poly.type
_entity_poly.pdbx_seq_one_letter_code
_entity_poly.pdbx_strand_id
1 'polypeptide(L)'
;MFIKIKETKLPRLYVNCYGKGDPTVVFESGLGCTHFDWEVVQNQISKNTRTFSCDRAGLGNSDTGDLPRSSLDQVHELHTVLNKAKVKAHYIIVAHSIGGYNARLFAGTYPKEVSGIVFVDCSHENQFEDRVKRSSSKEIEIVKSQSIGTEQTFDELLISAKQVSEIREKDALRNIPIIVLTADHKGETSAALTEEAWLKYQGDLVTLSDYSKHIIVEECGHFIQKDKPQVVIDAIKGIVNGMSK
;
A
#
# COMPACT_ATOMS: atom_id res chain seq x y z
N MET A 1 -13.82 -10.73 -10.21
CA MET A 1 -15.22 -10.89 -9.70
C MET A 1 -15.67 -9.57 -9.07
N PHE A 2 -16.92 -9.15 -9.29
CA PHE A 2 -17.45 -7.95 -8.64
C PHE A 2 -18.11 -8.30 -7.31
N ILE A 3 -17.75 -7.59 -6.24
CA ILE A 3 -18.43 -7.69 -4.94
C ILE A 3 -19.26 -6.43 -4.74
N LYS A 4 -20.59 -6.58 -4.76
CA LYS A 4 -21.51 -5.49 -4.47
C LYS A 4 -21.73 -5.37 -2.97
N ILE A 5 -21.50 -4.18 -2.43
CA ILE A 5 -21.71 -3.88 -1.01
C ILE A 5 -23.15 -3.38 -0.84
N LYS A 6 -24.11 -4.30 -0.69
CA LYS A 6 -25.57 -4.04 -0.80
C LYS A 6 -26.21 -3.16 0.28
N GLU A 7 -25.55 -2.92 1.41
CA GLU A 7 -26.14 -2.26 2.58
C GLU A 7 -25.48 -0.96 3.00
N THR A 8 -24.50 -0.51 2.23
CA THR A 8 -23.78 0.73 2.47
C THR A 8 -23.77 1.54 1.17
N LYS A 9 -23.60 2.86 1.24
CA LYS A 9 -23.35 3.72 0.06
C LYS A 9 -22.00 3.42 -0.63
N LEU A 10 -21.39 2.27 -0.34
CA LEU A 10 -20.10 1.91 -0.88
C LEU A 10 -20.23 1.42 -2.34
N PRO A 11 -19.30 1.80 -3.21
CA PRO A 11 -19.29 1.40 -4.61
C PRO A 11 -19.06 -0.10 -4.78
N ARG A 12 -19.38 -0.66 -5.95
CA ARG A 12 -18.95 -2.01 -6.29
C ARG A 12 -17.46 -1.98 -6.55
N LEU A 13 -16.71 -2.82 -5.85
CA LEU A 13 -15.28 -2.97 -6.08
C LEU A 13 -14.99 -4.25 -6.87
N TYR A 14 -14.10 -4.12 -7.84
CA TYR A 14 -13.56 -5.25 -8.56
C TYR A 14 -12.49 -5.93 -7.74
N VAL A 15 -12.56 -7.25 -7.63
CA VAL A 15 -11.60 -8.04 -6.84
C VAL A 15 -11.06 -9.23 -7.62
N ASN A 16 -9.79 -9.52 -7.41
CA ASN A 16 -9.12 -10.74 -7.86
C ASN A 16 -8.71 -11.55 -6.64
N CYS A 17 -9.23 -12.78 -6.53
CA CYS A 17 -8.90 -13.70 -5.46
C CYS A 17 -8.49 -15.03 -6.06
N TYR A 18 -7.22 -15.42 -5.85
CA TYR A 18 -6.64 -16.64 -6.40
C TYR A 18 -6.01 -17.48 -5.30
N GLY A 19 -5.78 -18.75 -5.61
CA GLY A 19 -5.14 -19.69 -4.68
C GLY A 19 -6.02 -20.09 -3.50
N LYS A 20 -5.44 -20.87 -2.59
CA LYS A 20 -6.07 -21.36 -1.34
C LYS A 20 -4.99 -21.46 -0.28
N GLY A 21 -5.36 -21.31 0.96
CA GLY A 21 -4.45 -21.43 2.11
C GLY A 21 -4.51 -20.23 3.04
N ASP A 22 -3.64 -20.22 4.01
CA ASP A 22 -3.47 -19.23 5.06
C ASP A 22 -1.97 -19.08 5.32
N PRO A 23 -1.44 -17.85 5.49
CA PRO A 23 -2.15 -16.57 5.48
C PRO A 23 -2.62 -16.14 4.08
N THR A 24 -3.58 -15.19 4.02
CA THR A 24 -3.93 -14.53 2.76
C THR A 24 -2.99 -13.36 2.50
N VAL A 25 -2.43 -13.30 1.29
CA VAL A 25 -1.64 -12.13 0.83
C VAL A 25 -2.57 -11.13 0.17
N VAL A 26 -2.65 -9.93 0.73
CA VAL A 26 -3.47 -8.80 0.25
C VAL A 26 -2.57 -7.77 -0.40
N PHE A 27 -2.87 -7.41 -1.64
CA PHE A 27 -2.09 -6.43 -2.40
C PHE A 27 -2.79 -5.07 -2.43
N GLU A 28 -2.05 -4.03 -1.99
CA GLU A 28 -2.45 -2.62 -2.01
C GLU A 28 -1.62 -1.85 -3.05
N SER A 29 -2.27 -1.35 -4.06
CA SER A 29 -1.64 -0.67 -5.21
C SER A 29 -1.26 0.79 -4.90
N GLY A 30 -0.35 1.35 -5.71
CA GLY A 30 0.01 2.76 -5.70
C GLY A 30 -1.14 3.68 -6.14
N LEU A 31 -0.90 5.00 -6.12
CA LEU A 31 -1.86 6.01 -6.55
C LEU A 31 -2.16 5.86 -8.05
N GLY A 32 -3.43 5.83 -8.41
CA GLY A 32 -3.87 5.61 -9.80
C GLY A 32 -3.62 4.20 -10.33
N CYS A 33 -3.07 3.31 -9.52
CA CYS A 33 -2.70 1.94 -9.89
C CYS A 33 -3.84 0.96 -9.60
N THR A 34 -3.81 -0.19 -10.27
CA THR A 34 -4.84 -1.22 -10.20
C THR A 34 -4.25 -2.59 -9.86
N HIS A 35 -5.10 -3.61 -9.76
CA HIS A 35 -4.67 -4.99 -9.57
C HIS A 35 -3.67 -5.49 -10.63
N PHE A 36 -3.67 -4.92 -11.83
CA PHE A 36 -2.73 -5.30 -12.90
C PHE A 36 -1.26 -5.09 -12.53
N ASP A 37 -0.96 -4.12 -11.65
CA ASP A 37 0.41 -3.86 -11.21
C ASP A 37 1.00 -5.01 -10.38
N TRP A 38 0.14 -5.91 -9.90
CA TRP A 38 0.49 -7.06 -9.10
C TRP A 38 0.40 -8.41 -9.84
N GLU A 39 -0.04 -8.42 -11.10
CA GLU A 39 -0.40 -9.65 -11.82
C GLU A 39 0.69 -10.71 -11.76
N VAL A 40 1.94 -10.35 -12.04
CA VAL A 40 3.08 -11.29 -12.05
C VAL A 40 3.31 -11.86 -10.65
N VAL A 41 3.38 -10.99 -9.64
CA VAL A 41 3.63 -11.38 -8.25
C VAL A 41 2.47 -12.20 -7.71
N GLN A 42 1.23 -11.74 -7.90
CA GLN A 42 0.02 -12.41 -7.44
C GLN A 42 -0.13 -13.81 -8.03
N ASN A 43 0.12 -13.97 -9.33
CA ASN A 43 0.07 -15.26 -10.01
C ASN A 43 1.09 -16.27 -9.44
N GLN A 44 2.27 -15.82 -9.06
CA GLN A 44 3.28 -16.72 -8.46
C GLN A 44 2.94 -17.08 -7.01
N ILE A 45 2.53 -16.12 -6.19
CA ILE A 45 2.19 -16.33 -4.78
C ILE A 45 0.93 -17.20 -4.66
N SER A 46 -0.04 -17.04 -5.55
CA SER A 46 -1.31 -17.79 -5.54
C SER A 46 -1.13 -19.32 -5.69
N LYS A 47 0.04 -19.77 -6.16
CA LYS A 47 0.37 -21.20 -6.23
C LYS A 47 0.61 -21.84 -4.85
N ASN A 48 0.93 -21.01 -3.84
CA ASN A 48 1.33 -21.47 -2.51
C ASN A 48 0.32 -21.09 -1.42
N THR A 49 -0.37 -19.97 -1.57
CA THR A 49 -1.35 -19.48 -0.60
C THR A 49 -2.47 -18.69 -1.28
N ARG A 50 -3.47 -18.27 -0.50
CA ARG A 50 -4.52 -17.39 -1.02
C ARG A 50 -3.96 -16.00 -1.25
N THR A 51 -4.39 -15.37 -2.34
CA THR A 51 -4.06 -13.98 -2.68
C THR A 51 -5.32 -13.17 -2.96
N PHE A 52 -5.28 -11.89 -2.64
CA PHE A 52 -6.36 -10.95 -2.86
C PHE A 52 -5.80 -9.62 -3.34
N SER A 53 -6.40 -9.06 -4.37
CA SER A 53 -6.21 -7.68 -4.80
C SER A 53 -7.53 -7.05 -5.18
N CYS A 54 -7.67 -5.74 -5.05
CA CYS A 54 -8.85 -5.04 -5.52
C CYS A 54 -8.46 -3.73 -6.22
N ASP A 55 -9.31 -3.30 -7.14
CA ASP A 55 -9.26 -1.94 -7.65
C ASP A 55 -10.01 -1.05 -6.66
N ARG A 56 -9.34 -0.01 -6.15
CA ARG A 56 -10.02 0.97 -5.27
C ARG A 56 -11.11 1.70 -6.04
N ALA A 57 -12.09 2.24 -5.34
CA ALA A 57 -13.18 2.98 -5.99
C ALA A 57 -12.65 4.12 -6.86
N GLY A 58 -13.19 4.23 -8.06
CA GLY A 58 -12.74 5.17 -9.09
C GLY A 58 -11.57 4.68 -9.96
N LEU A 59 -11.03 3.48 -9.70
CA LEU A 59 -9.91 2.91 -10.46
C LEU A 59 -10.31 1.62 -11.18
N GLY A 60 -9.61 1.34 -12.26
CA GLY A 60 -9.70 0.08 -13.01
C GLY A 60 -11.13 -0.30 -13.36
N ASN A 61 -11.57 -1.44 -12.86
CA ASN A 61 -12.90 -1.99 -13.10
C ASN A 61 -13.92 -1.66 -11.98
N SER A 62 -13.53 -0.91 -10.96
CA SER A 62 -14.41 -0.51 -9.85
C SER A 62 -15.29 0.69 -10.20
N ASP A 63 -16.47 0.76 -9.58
CA ASP A 63 -17.31 1.96 -9.65
C ASP A 63 -16.61 3.14 -8.97
N THR A 64 -17.00 4.35 -9.34
CA THR A 64 -16.58 5.55 -8.62
C THR A 64 -17.16 5.56 -7.21
N GLY A 65 -16.36 6.02 -6.25
CA GLY A 65 -16.80 6.25 -4.87
C GLY A 65 -17.16 7.71 -4.64
N ASP A 66 -17.89 7.97 -3.57
CA ASP A 66 -18.14 9.33 -3.11
C ASP A 66 -16.86 9.94 -2.53
N LEU A 67 -16.61 11.21 -2.77
CA LEU A 67 -15.55 12.00 -2.13
C LEU A 67 -16.16 12.81 -0.96
N PRO A 68 -15.39 13.18 0.06
CA PRO A 68 -13.96 12.95 0.26
C PRO A 68 -13.63 11.52 0.69
N ARG A 69 -12.43 11.03 0.33
CA ARG A 69 -11.94 9.69 0.68
C ARG A 69 -10.48 9.72 1.10
N SER A 70 -10.25 9.66 2.40
CA SER A 70 -8.92 9.46 2.97
C SER A 70 -8.47 7.99 2.86
N SER A 71 -7.20 7.72 3.16
CA SER A 71 -6.70 6.34 3.25
C SER A 71 -7.45 5.51 4.30
N LEU A 72 -7.93 6.11 5.38
CA LEU A 72 -8.73 5.39 6.38
C LEU A 72 -10.08 4.97 5.82
N ASP A 73 -10.73 5.79 4.98
CA ASP A 73 -11.97 5.41 4.30
C ASP A 73 -11.72 4.24 3.34
N GLN A 74 -10.62 4.28 2.57
CA GLN A 74 -10.21 3.18 1.69
C GLN A 74 -9.92 1.89 2.47
N VAL A 75 -9.34 1.99 3.67
CA VAL A 75 -9.10 0.84 4.57
C VAL A 75 -10.42 0.21 5.04
N HIS A 76 -11.41 1.02 5.39
CA HIS A 76 -12.74 0.51 5.76
C HIS A 76 -13.45 -0.16 4.59
N GLU A 77 -13.29 0.38 3.37
CA GLU A 77 -13.79 -0.25 2.14
C GLU A 77 -13.11 -1.61 1.92
N LEU A 78 -11.77 -1.67 2.00
CA LEU A 78 -11.01 -2.92 1.85
C LEU A 78 -11.44 -3.97 2.87
N HIS A 79 -11.51 -3.60 4.15
CA HIS A 79 -11.94 -4.53 5.21
C HIS A 79 -13.35 -5.06 4.95
N THR A 80 -14.28 -4.18 4.54
CA THR A 80 -15.64 -4.58 4.19
C THR A 80 -15.67 -5.56 3.02
N VAL A 81 -14.86 -5.33 1.99
CA VAL A 81 -14.78 -6.22 0.82
C VAL A 81 -14.16 -7.56 1.16
N LEU A 82 -13.09 -7.60 1.95
CA LEU A 82 -12.48 -8.83 2.44
C LEU A 82 -13.49 -9.70 3.20
N ASN A 83 -14.27 -9.10 4.11
CA ASN A 83 -15.31 -9.78 4.84
C ASN A 83 -16.41 -10.33 3.92
N LYS A 84 -16.87 -9.55 2.94
CA LYS A 84 -17.90 -9.99 1.98
C LYS A 84 -17.40 -11.05 1.01
N ALA A 85 -16.11 -10.99 0.65
CA ALA A 85 -15.44 -12.05 -0.12
C ALA A 85 -15.21 -13.32 0.70
N LYS A 86 -15.52 -13.31 2.01
CA LYS A 86 -15.23 -14.41 2.96
C LYS A 86 -13.74 -14.78 2.96
N VAL A 87 -12.89 -13.77 2.81
CA VAL A 87 -11.44 -13.91 2.95
C VAL A 87 -11.13 -13.80 4.43
N LYS A 88 -10.61 -14.90 4.99
CA LYS A 88 -10.29 -14.95 6.42
C LYS A 88 -9.01 -14.18 6.72
N ALA A 89 -8.95 -13.49 7.87
CA ALA A 89 -7.69 -13.09 8.49
C ALA A 89 -6.86 -14.37 8.74
N HIS A 90 -5.60 -14.36 8.77
CA HIS A 90 -4.55 -13.42 8.98
C HIS A 90 -3.95 -12.93 7.66
N TYR A 91 -3.80 -11.62 7.53
CA TYR A 91 -3.32 -11.04 6.27
C TYR A 91 -1.83 -10.73 6.30
N ILE A 92 -1.15 -10.97 5.19
CA ILE A 92 0.12 -10.34 4.87
C ILE A 92 -0.21 -9.25 3.85
N ILE A 93 0.00 -7.98 4.21
CA ILE A 93 -0.30 -6.85 3.33
C ILE A 93 0.96 -6.48 2.54
N VAL A 94 0.87 -6.51 1.22
CA VAL A 94 1.93 -6.11 0.30
C VAL A 94 1.51 -4.81 -0.36
N ALA A 95 2.21 -3.74 -0.07
CA ALA A 95 1.79 -2.39 -0.45
C ALA A 95 2.84 -1.69 -1.30
N HIS A 96 2.41 -0.99 -2.34
CA HIS A 96 3.25 -0.16 -3.19
C HIS A 96 2.94 1.32 -3.00
N SER A 97 3.98 2.16 -2.92
CA SER A 97 3.84 3.63 -2.94
C SER A 97 2.86 4.12 -1.88
N ILE A 98 1.82 4.89 -2.25
CA ILE A 98 0.77 5.37 -1.33
C ILE A 98 -0.04 4.23 -0.68
N GLY A 99 -0.09 3.04 -1.27
CA GLY A 99 -0.68 1.86 -0.66
C GLY A 99 -0.06 1.50 0.70
N GLY A 100 1.16 1.98 0.96
CA GLY A 100 1.81 1.88 2.28
C GLY A 100 1.05 2.62 3.39
N TYR A 101 0.31 3.70 3.06
CA TYR A 101 -0.58 4.36 4.02
C TYR A 101 -1.75 3.45 4.40
N ASN A 102 -2.38 2.83 3.40
CA ASN A 102 -3.48 1.91 3.61
C ASN A 102 -3.03 0.69 4.43
N ALA A 103 -1.87 0.12 4.13
CA ALA A 103 -1.31 -1.01 4.88
C ALA A 103 -1.07 -0.66 6.36
N ARG A 104 -0.50 0.49 6.65
CA ARG A 104 -0.23 0.97 8.02
C ARG A 104 -1.53 1.24 8.77
N LEU A 105 -2.47 1.93 8.14
CA LEU A 105 -3.80 2.20 8.72
C LEU A 105 -4.61 0.93 8.94
N PHE A 106 -4.55 -0.02 8.00
CA PHE A 106 -5.22 -1.32 8.16
C PHE A 106 -4.66 -2.06 9.36
N ALA A 107 -3.32 -2.17 9.47
CA ALA A 107 -2.67 -2.84 10.58
C ALA A 107 -2.93 -2.16 11.93
N GLY A 108 -2.97 -0.83 11.96
CA GLY A 108 -3.29 -0.08 13.18
C GLY A 108 -4.75 -0.15 13.59
N THR A 109 -5.67 -0.28 12.62
CA THR A 109 -7.11 -0.36 12.87
C THR A 109 -7.56 -1.80 13.20
N TYR A 110 -6.98 -2.78 12.52
CA TYR A 110 -7.30 -4.21 12.65
C TYR A 110 -6.07 -5.05 13.04
N PRO A 111 -5.40 -4.75 14.17
CA PRO A 111 -4.08 -5.32 14.47
C PRO A 111 -4.08 -6.84 14.65
N LYS A 112 -5.21 -7.44 15.03
CA LYS A 112 -5.35 -8.89 15.17
C LYS A 112 -5.51 -9.63 13.84
N GLU A 113 -5.70 -8.89 12.74
CA GLU A 113 -5.94 -9.46 11.43
C GLU A 113 -4.69 -9.43 10.54
N VAL A 114 -3.62 -8.72 10.95
CA VAL A 114 -2.38 -8.56 10.17
C VAL A 114 -1.23 -9.33 10.80
N SER A 115 -0.61 -10.18 10.01
CA SER A 115 0.50 -11.03 10.41
C SER A 115 1.85 -10.60 9.83
N GLY A 116 1.86 -9.68 8.88
CA GLY A 116 3.08 -9.15 8.31
C GLY A 116 2.80 -8.10 7.22
N ILE A 117 3.81 -7.30 6.91
CA ILE A 117 3.73 -6.26 5.89
C ILE A 117 4.98 -6.30 5.01
N VAL A 118 4.79 -6.16 3.69
CA VAL A 118 5.87 -5.88 2.75
C VAL A 118 5.61 -4.51 2.13
N PHE A 119 6.47 -3.54 2.44
CA PHE A 119 6.48 -2.24 1.78
C PHE A 119 7.33 -2.31 0.52
N VAL A 120 6.76 -1.92 -0.60
CA VAL A 120 7.40 -1.90 -1.92
C VAL A 120 7.50 -0.45 -2.35
N ASP A 121 8.62 0.17 -2.08
CA ASP A 121 8.94 1.58 -2.36
C ASP A 121 7.83 2.54 -1.91
N CYS A 122 7.41 2.42 -0.64
CA CYS A 122 6.21 3.06 -0.11
C CYS A 122 6.42 4.53 0.27
N SER A 123 5.34 5.28 0.20
CA SER A 123 5.28 6.67 0.64
C SER A 123 5.44 6.80 2.16
N HIS A 124 6.16 7.88 2.56
CA HIS A 124 6.34 8.26 3.96
C HIS A 124 5.42 9.43 4.33
N GLU A 125 4.92 9.48 5.57
CA GLU A 125 3.96 10.50 6.02
C GLU A 125 4.44 11.94 5.84
N ASN A 126 5.73 12.21 6.00
CA ASN A 126 6.30 13.55 5.89
C ASN A 126 6.55 13.99 4.43
N GLN A 127 6.49 13.06 3.48
CA GLN A 127 6.85 13.30 2.08
C GLN A 127 6.04 14.43 1.44
N PHE A 128 4.73 14.45 1.64
CA PHE A 128 3.85 15.45 1.02
C PHE A 128 3.94 16.80 1.70
N GLU A 129 4.05 16.85 3.02
CA GLU A 129 4.28 18.11 3.75
C GLU A 129 5.62 18.74 3.37
N ASP A 130 6.68 17.96 3.27
CA ASP A 130 7.99 18.45 2.87
C ASP A 130 8.01 18.92 1.42
N ARG A 131 7.23 18.27 0.56
CA ARG A 131 7.00 18.76 -0.80
C ARG A 131 6.30 20.11 -0.79
N VAL A 132 5.21 20.26 -0.01
CA VAL A 132 4.48 21.55 0.12
C VAL A 132 5.41 22.64 0.64
N LYS A 133 6.22 22.38 1.66
CA LYS A 133 7.17 23.37 2.23
C LYS A 133 8.22 23.85 1.24
N ARG A 134 8.60 23.01 0.25
CA ARG A 134 9.62 23.33 -0.77
C ARG A 134 9.02 23.91 -2.05
N SER A 135 7.72 23.80 -2.26
CA SER A 135 7.03 24.24 -3.47
C SER A 135 6.52 25.67 -3.33
N SER A 136 6.53 26.43 -4.42
CA SER A 136 5.84 27.71 -4.50
C SER A 136 4.32 27.53 -4.48
N SER A 137 3.59 28.58 -4.11
CA SER A 137 2.11 28.54 -4.12
C SER A 137 1.55 28.14 -5.47
N LYS A 138 2.18 28.56 -6.58
CA LYS A 138 1.77 28.19 -7.94
C LYS A 138 1.97 26.70 -8.24
N GLU A 139 3.07 26.12 -7.80
CA GLU A 139 3.31 24.67 -7.93
C GLU A 139 2.34 23.85 -7.12
N ILE A 140 2.00 24.30 -5.91
CA ILE A 140 0.98 23.67 -5.07
C ILE A 140 -0.40 23.71 -5.75
N GLU A 141 -0.80 24.84 -6.34
CA GLU A 141 -2.05 24.96 -7.10
C GLU A 141 -2.08 24.01 -8.30
N ILE A 142 -0.98 23.90 -9.04
CA ILE A 142 -0.85 22.96 -10.16
C ILE A 142 -1.05 21.52 -9.66
N VAL A 143 -0.37 21.13 -8.58
CA VAL A 143 -0.52 19.77 -8.00
C VAL A 143 -1.94 19.51 -7.54
N LYS A 144 -2.58 20.50 -6.89
CA LYS A 144 -3.99 20.39 -6.47
C LYS A 144 -4.94 20.27 -7.67
N SER A 145 -4.69 21.02 -8.75
CA SER A 145 -5.54 21.01 -9.94
C SER A 145 -5.39 19.75 -10.79
N GLN A 146 -4.23 19.11 -10.75
CA GLN A 146 -3.97 17.87 -11.47
C GLN A 146 -4.69 16.66 -10.87
N SER A 147 -5.58 16.89 -9.90
CA SER A 147 -6.41 15.89 -9.20
C SER A 147 -5.76 14.53 -9.23
N ILE A 148 -5.13 14.17 -8.16
CA ILE A 148 -4.34 12.97 -8.09
C ILE A 148 -5.27 11.76 -8.19
N GLY A 149 -5.71 11.44 -9.40
CA GLY A 149 -6.60 10.34 -9.72
C GLY A 149 -8.07 10.59 -9.29
N THR A 150 -8.91 9.67 -9.69
CA THR A 150 -10.35 9.64 -9.36
C THR A 150 -10.61 9.05 -7.97
N GLU A 151 -9.57 8.62 -7.28
CA GLU A 151 -9.67 7.91 -6.01
C GLU A 151 -9.50 8.82 -4.78
N GLN A 152 -8.74 9.90 -4.92
CA GLN A 152 -8.34 10.75 -3.79
C GLN A 152 -7.83 12.10 -4.30
N THR A 153 -8.11 13.17 -3.56
CA THR A 153 -7.58 14.52 -3.81
C THR A 153 -6.24 14.73 -3.09
N PHE A 154 -5.52 15.80 -3.43
CA PHE A 154 -4.28 16.15 -2.72
C PHE A 154 -4.52 16.50 -1.24
N ASP A 155 -5.62 17.16 -0.92
CA ASP A 155 -5.96 17.50 0.47
C ASP A 155 -6.26 16.23 1.29
N GLU A 156 -6.88 15.22 0.68
CA GLU A 156 -7.11 13.91 1.30
C GLU A 156 -5.81 13.12 1.49
N LEU A 157 -4.81 13.30 0.62
CA LEU A 157 -3.47 12.74 0.85
C LEU A 157 -2.80 13.34 2.08
N LEU A 158 -2.95 14.64 2.31
CA LEU A 158 -2.43 15.30 3.53
C LEU A 158 -3.15 14.80 4.78
N ILE A 159 -4.47 14.61 4.71
CA ILE A 159 -5.26 14.00 5.79
C ILE A 159 -4.76 12.57 6.05
N SER A 160 -4.56 11.80 5.01
CA SER A 160 -4.06 10.42 5.09
C SER A 160 -2.67 10.34 5.72
N ALA A 161 -1.77 11.26 5.35
CA ALA A 161 -0.44 11.36 5.94
C ALA A 161 -0.52 11.59 7.46
N LYS A 162 -1.42 12.48 7.92
CA LYS A 162 -1.66 12.72 9.34
C LYS A 162 -2.22 11.49 10.05
N GLN A 163 -3.20 10.81 9.46
CA GLN A 163 -3.75 9.56 10.01
C GLN A 163 -2.67 8.50 10.21
N VAL A 164 -1.75 8.38 9.25
CA VAL A 164 -0.62 7.43 9.31
C VAL A 164 0.40 7.83 10.37
N SER A 165 0.65 9.14 10.56
CA SER A 165 1.49 9.66 11.65
C SER A 165 0.95 9.25 13.02
N GLU A 166 -0.36 9.33 13.22
CA GLU A 166 -1.02 8.90 14.46
C GLU A 166 -0.86 7.39 14.74
N ILE A 167 -0.79 6.55 13.69
CA ILE A 167 -0.50 5.12 13.84
C ILE A 167 0.94 4.90 14.32
N ARG A 168 1.90 5.69 13.80
CA ARG A 168 3.30 5.64 14.26
C ARG A 168 3.42 6.05 15.73
N GLU A 169 2.80 7.17 16.12
CA GLU A 169 2.85 7.68 17.51
C GLU A 169 2.30 6.68 18.53
N LYS A 170 1.42 5.79 18.12
CA LYS A 170 0.84 4.73 18.95
C LYS A 170 1.67 3.44 18.97
N ASP A 171 2.80 3.39 18.28
CA ASP A 171 3.61 2.17 18.10
C ASP A 171 2.79 0.94 17.62
N ALA A 172 1.74 1.19 16.83
CA ALA A 172 0.73 0.18 16.51
C ALA A 172 1.27 -1.00 15.67
N LEU A 173 2.42 -0.82 15.00
CA LEU A 173 3.04 -1.83 14.15
C LEU A 173 4.25 -2.52 14.80
N ARG A 174 4.62 -2.15 16.03
CA ARG A 174 5.88 -2.53 16.67
C ARG A 174 6.21 -4.02 16.64
N ASN A 175 5.19 -4.86 16.77
CA ASN A 175 5.34 -6.31 16.83
C ASN A 175 5.00 -7.05 15.52
N ILE A 176 4.75 -6.33 14.43
CA ILE A 176 4.39 -6.90 13.12
C ILE A 176 5.66 -7.10 12.30
N PRO A 177 5.96 -8.30 11.77
CA PRO A 177 7.05 -8.50 10.82
C PRO A 177 6.91 -7.57 9.60
N ILE A 178 7.94 -6.77 9.31
CA ILE A 178 7.95 -5.81 8.20
C ILE A 178 9.19 -6.03 7.33
N ILE A 179 8.99 -6.06 6.01
CA ILE A 179 10.08 -5.97 5.04
C ILE A 179 9.88 -4.69 4.22
N VAL A 180 10.89 -3.83 4.20
CA VAL A 180 10.93 -2.61 3.38
C VAL A 180 11.82 -2.87 2.18
N LEU A 181 11.25 -2.85 0.99
CA LEU A 181 11.95 -2.89 -0.29
C LEU A 181 12.02 -1.47 -0.84
N THR A 182 13.22 -1.00 -1.12
CA THR A 182 13.48 0.36 -1.61
C THR A 182 14.20 0.29 -2.94
N ALA A 183 13.68 0.95 -3.97
CA ALA A 183 14.35 1.09 -5.26
C ALA A 183 15.56 2.03 -5.15
N ASP A 184 16.62 1.75 -5.88
CA ASP A 184 17.79 2.65 -5.97
C ASP A 184 17.56 3.83 -6.95
N HIS A 185 16.43 3.83 -7.67
CA HIS A 185 16.01 4.89 -8.60
C HIS A 185 17.10 5.36 -9.59
N LYS A 186 18.07 4.52 -9.94
CA LYS A 186 19.10 4.90 -10.90
C LYS A 186 18.49 5.36 -12.24
N GLY A 187 18.59 6.65 -12.48
CA GLY A 187 18.13 7.29 -13.71
C GLY A 187 16.75 7.96 -13.66
N GLU A 188 16.01 7.83 -12.58
CA GLU A 188 14.73 8.51 -12.38
C GLU A 188 14.86 9.64 -11.36
N THR A 189 15.06 10.86 -11.81
CA THR A 189 14.94 12.03 -10.91
C THR A 189 13.47 12.43 -10.83
N SER A 190 12.80 12.04 -9.76
CA SER A 190 11.55 12.69 -9.41
C SER A 190 11.87 14.14 -8.99
N ALA A 191 11.32 15.12 -9.69
CA ALA A 191 11.48 16.53 -9.33
C ALA A 191 10.97 16.90 -7.92
N ALA A 192 10.36 15.95 -7.22
CA ALA A 192 9.70 16.17 -5.92
C ALA A 192 10.58 15.83 -4.71
N LEU A 193 11.53 14.89 -4.82
CA LEU A 193 12.39 14.46 -3.71
C LEU A 193 13.78 14.11 -4.24
N THR A 194 14.82 14.44 -3.50
CA THR A 194 16.18 13.95 -3.77
C THR A 194 16.25 12.46 -3.41
N GLU A 195 17.13 11.70 -4.08
CA GLU A 195 17.41 10.30 -3.75
C GLU A 195 17.77 10.12 -2.27
N GLU A 196 18.58 11.00 -1.73
CA GLU A 196 18.96 11.01 -0.30
C GLU A 196 17.73 11.15 0.62
N ALA A 197 16.81 12.06 0.31
CA ALA A 197 15.58 12.24 1.10
C ALA A 197 14.67 11.01 1.00
N TRP A 198 14.59 10.38 -0.19
CA TRP A 198 13.84 9.16 -0.38
C TRP A 198 14.41 8.00 0.45
N LEU A 199 15.70 7.74 0.35
CA LEU A 199 16.38 6.70 1.12
C LEU A 199 16.24 6.92 2.63
N LYS A 200 16.29 8.17 3.09
CA LYS A 200 16.03 8.51 4.49
C LYS A 200 14.60 8.13 4.91
N TYR A 201 13.59 8.44 4.11
CA TYR A 201 12.22 8.06 4.41
C TYR A 201 12.03 6.54 4.42
N GLN A 202 12.62 5.83 3.46
CA GLN A 202 12.55 4.37 3.44
C GLN A 202 13.25 3.75 4.66
N GLY A 203 14.41 4.28 5.05
CA GLY A 203 15.11 3.88 6.28
C GLY A 203 14.27 4.14 7.54
N ASP A 204 13.50 5.23 7.56
CA ASP A 204 12.61 5.54 8.68
C ASP A 204 11.40 4.59 8.76
N LEU A 205 10.89 4.08 7.63
CA LEU A 205 9.84 3.06 7.63
C LEU A 205 10.28 1.75 8.33
N VAL A 206 11.58 1.46 8.35
CA VAL A 206 12.14 0.30 9.08
C VAL A 206 11.91 0.40 10.57
N THR A 207 11.88 1.63 11.12
CA THR A 207 11.70 1.87 12.56
C THR A 207 10.27 1.60 13.06
N LEU A 208 9.32 1.34 12.17
CA LEU A 208 7.93 1.03 12.53
C LEU A 208 7.78 -0.29 13.30
N SER A 209 8.76 -1.19 13.21
CA SER A 209 8.71 -2.49 13.89
C SER A 209 10.08 -2.92 14.40
N ASP A 210 10.06 -3.61 15.55
CA ASP A 210 11.25 -4.28 16.10
C ASP A 210 11.65 -5.52 15.27
N TYR A 211 10.75 -6.00 14.38
CA TYR A 211 10.94 -7.17 13.52
C TYR A 211 10.98 -6.77 12.03
N SER A 212 11.77 -5.74 11.73
CA SER A 212 11.85 -5.21 10.37
C SER A 212 13.16 -5.57 9.68
N LYS A 213 13.10 -5.61 8.34
CA LYS A 213 14.25 -5.78 7.45
C LYS A 213 14.18 -4.76 6.32
N HIS A 214 15.31 -4.10 6.02
CA HIS A 214 15.45 -3.22 4.87
C HIS A 214 16.24 -3.90 3.76
N ILE A 215 15.76 -3.79 2.52
CA ILE A 215 16.43 -4.32 1.32
C ILE A 215 16.40 -3.22 0.27
N ILE A 216 17.58 -2.75 -0.12
CA ILE A 216 17.74 -1.86 -1.29
C ILE A 216 17.78 -2.73 -2.53
N VAL A 217 16.94 -2.45 -3.50
CA VAL A 217 16.81 -3.17 -4.76
C VAL A 217 17.50 -2.37 -5.84
N GLU A 218 18.64 -2.89 -6.30
CA GLU A 218 19.47 -2.22 -7.29
C GLU A 218 18.88 -2.35 -8.70
N GLU A 219 19.20 -1.36 -9.54
CA GLU A 219 18.82 -1.31 -10.96
C GLU A 219 17.32 -1.48 -11.20
N CYS A 220 16.50 -0.78 -10.43
CA CYS A 220 15.07 -0.72 -10.65
C CYS A 220 14.50 0.67 -10.34
N GLY A 221 13.34 0.96 -10.93
CA GLY A 221 12.56 2.16 -10.67
C GLY A 221 11.53 1.94 -9.55
N HIS A 222 10.63 2.92 -9.43
CA HIS A 222 9.56 2.93 -8.41
C HIS A 222 8.67 1.68 -8.41
N PHE A 223 8.54 1.00 -9.54
CA PHE A 223 7.69 -0.18 -9.69
C PHE A 223 8.47 -1.49 -9.51
N ILE A 224 9.08 -1.71 -8.33
CA ILE A 224 9.86 -2.92 -8.02
C ILE A 224 9.10 -4.20 -8.39
N GLN A 225 7.79 -4.24 -8.16
CA GLN A 225 6.93 -5.38 -8.48
C GLN A 225 6.83 -5.70 -9.97
N LYS A 226 7.19 -4.75 -10.86
CA LYS A 226 7.27 -4.91 -12.31
C LYS A 226 8.69 -5.19 -12.77
N ASP A 227 9.64 -4.42 -12.26
CA ASP A 227 11.04 -4.44 -12.70
C ASP A 227 11.79 -5.67 -12.14
N LYS A 228 11.56 -5.97 -10.87
CA LYS A 228 12.22 -7.06 -10.12
C LYS A 228 11.19 -7.88 -9.31
N PRO A 229 10.17 -8.47 -9.96
CA PRO A 229 9.07 -9.17 -9.26
C PRO A 229 9.55 -10.29 -8.34
N GLN A 230 10.68 -10.93 -8.65
CA GLN A 230 11.22 -12.00 -7.82
C GLN A 230 11.62 -11.52 -6.43
N VAL A 231 12.15 -10.30 -6.29
CA VAL A 231 12.53 -9.72 -4.99
C VAL A 231 11.29 -9.57 -4.10
N VAL A 232 10.17 -9.10 -4.67
CA VAL A 232 8.91 -8.97 -3.95
C VAL A 232 8.35 -10.34 -3.55
N ILE A 233 8.41 -11.32 -4.46
CA ILE A 233 7.98 -12.71 -4.22
C ILE A 233 8.78 -13.33 -3.06
N ASP A 234 10.09 -13.13 -3.04
CA ASP A 234 10.98 -13.68 -2.00
C ASP A 234 10.74 -13.00 -0.64
N ALA A 235 10.48 -11.69 -0.62
CA ALA A 235 10.09 -10.98 0.58
C ALA A 235 8.77 -11.52 1.16
N ILE A 236 7.74 -11.70 0.32
CA ILE A 236 6.46 -12.29 0.74
C ILE A 236 6.66 -13.69 1.33
N LYS A 237 7.41 -14.56 0.61
CA LYS A 237 7.70 -15.91 1.08
C LYS A 237 8.49 -15.91 2.38
N GLY A 238 9.39 -14.94 2.58
CA GLY A 238 10.14 -14.77 3.82
C GLY A 238 9.23 -14.56 5.03
N ILE A 239 8.20 -13.72 4.90
CA ILE A 239 7.20 -13.53 5.97
C ILE A 239 6.34 -14.78 6.14
N VAL A 240 5.79 -15.35 5.06
CA VAL A 240 4.96 -16.57 5.11
C VAL A 240 5.68 -17.70 5.83
N ASN A 241 6.95 -17.97 5.49
CA ASN A 241 7.74 -19.06 6.08
C ASN A 241 8.19 -18.75 7.53
N GLY A 242 8.42 -17.48 7.86
CA GLY A 242 8.75 -17.04 9.22
C GLY A 242 7.60 -17.23 10.22
N MET A 243 6.36 -17.23 9.75
CA MET A 243 5.17 -17.52 10.56
C MET A 243 4.97 -19.04 10.82
N SER A 244 5.67 -19.90 10.09
CA SER A 244 5.57 -21.36 10.21
C SER A 244 6.54 -21.95 11.24
N LYS A 245 7.30 -21.11 11.96
CA LYS A 245 8.21 -21.48 13.03
C LYS A 245 7.70 -20.98 14.38
#